data_a96ebad7b3b5b7f384e809cef54bf28c
#
_entry.id   a96ebad7b3b5b7f384e809cef54bf28c
#
_cell.length_a   1.000
_cell.length_b   1.000
_cell.length_c   1.000
_cell.angle_alpha   90.00
_cell.angle_beta   90.00
_cell.angle_gamma   90.00
#
_symmetry.space_group_name_H-M   'P 1'
#
loop_
_entity.id
_entity.type
_entity.pdbx_description
1 polymer ?
#
loop_
_entity_poly.entity_id
_entity_poly.type
_entity_poly.pdbx_seq_one_letter_code
_entity_poly.pdbx_strand_id
1 'polypeptide(L)'
;MIKNEIRPLTGIRGLAALWVVCFHFESDILRLVPGLSVFHPFLFRGGLGVDIFFVLSGFVIATVYKIDAFKTTLASYGNFLVNRIARIYPDYLFCFLVLAAMVFADHVLGKHTAMVGKHLTDPAEYPVSSVGFHLVMMQAWPFVPAHWDNWNAPAWSDSAEWFAYLFLFPFSVWLASIALVRKFSPALVFVLMASFVAINGLGTTLHGFYFVSQITAEFISGSLVYLFCRENPGVIKMLASRMDLVILAFLALVWFSLVSMVSYWLIILMAPIIIAGLTQESSIFAKILATPFVCYLGRVSYALYLIHAIAQRMLHILLPVDRYAADSLYVRFAVLLAYFVFPLLLAMGIYHVIEEPSRLVIRQWCKPKLRAPVEAIPAPDNP
;
A
#
# COMPACT_ATOMS: atom_id res chain seq x y z
N MET A 1 2.47 -21.37 -8.18
CA MET A 1 1.64 -20.88 -7.06
C MET A 1 2.51 -20.65 -5.85
N ILE A 2 2.45 -19.47 -5.24
CA ILE A 2 3.20 -19.16 -4.01
C ILE A 2 2.59 -19.98 -2.88
N LYS A 3 3.39 -20.84 -2.28
CA LYS A 3 3.01 -21.90 -1.33
C LYS A 3 2.54 -21.35 0.04
N ASN A 4 1.75 -20.30 0.16
CA ASN A 4 1.09 -19.78 1.37
C ASN A 4 0.40 -18.42 1.10
N GLU A 5 -0.11 -18.20 -0.12
CA GLU A 5 -0.85 -16.97 -0.46
C GLU A 5 -2.28 -17.07 0.10
N ILE A 6 -2.68 -16.11 0.94
CA ILE A 6 -4.08 -15.94 1.35
C ILE A 6 -4.76 -15.14 0.22
N ARG A 7 -5.40 -15.88 -0.71
CA ARG A 7 -5.92 -15.32 -1.97
C ARG A 7 -6.87 -14.12 -1.78
N PRO A 8 -7.87 -14.14 -0.86
CA PRO A 8 -8.73 -12.97 -0.67
C PRO A 8 -7.96 -11.72 -0.23
N LEU A 9 -6.91 -11.88 0.60
CA LEU A 9 -6.05 -10.78 1.02
C LEU A 9 -5.16 -10.26 -0.11
N THR A 10 -4.77 -11.12 -1.05
CA THR A 10 -4.12 -10.65 -2.27
C THR A 10 -5.10 -9.88 -3.15
N GLY A 11 -6.33 -10.38 -3.30
CA GLY A 11 -7.36 -9.72 -4.12
C GLY A 11 -7.76 -8.34 -3.60
N ILE A 12 -7.96 -8.20 -2.28
CA ILE A 12 -8.35 -6.89 -1.72
C ILE A 12 -7.27 -5.82 -1.95
N ARG A 13 -5.99 -6.19 -2.01
CA ARG A 13 -4.91 -5.27 -2.39
C ARG A 13 -5.10 -4.70 -3.79
N GLY A 14 -5.52 -5.54 -4.75
CA GLY A 14 -5.81 -5.10 -6.11
C GLY A 14 -6.95 -4.09 -6.16
N LEU A 15 -8.05 -4.38 -5.45
CA LEU A 15 -9.18 -3.46 -5.39
C LEU A 15 -8.86 -2.17 -4.63
N ALA A 16 -8.10 -2.25 -3.53
CA ALA A 16 -7.65 -1.07 -2.80
C ALA A 16 -6.77 -0.16 -3.67
N ALA A 17 -5.84 -0.72 -4.47
CA ALA A 17 -5.03 0.06 -5.41
C ALA A 17 -5.89 0.74 -6.48
N LEU A 18 -6.83 0.02 -7.08
CA LEU A 18 -7.77 0.61 -8.05
C LEU A 18 -8.62 1.71 -7.41
N TRP A 19 -9.02 1.54 -6.17
CA TRP A 19 -9.79 2.55 -5.46
C TRP A 19 -8.97 3.82 -5.21
N VAL A 20 -7.69 3.70 -4.87
CA VAL A 20 -6.76 4.84 -4.79
C VAL A 20 -6.58 5.52 -6.15
N VAL A 21 -6.49 4.76 -7.25
CA VAL A 21 -6.46 5.33 -8.61
C VAL A 21 -7.73 6.13 -8.90
N CYS A 22 -8.91 5.57 -8.58
CA CYS A 22 -10.19 6.28 -8.73
C CYS A 22 -10.22 7.60 -7.94
N PHE A 23 -9.66 7.62 -6.72
CA PHE A 23 -9.56 8.82 -5.91
C PHE A 23 -8.71 9.91 -6.56
N HIS A 24 -7.51 9.56 -7.04
CA HIS A 24 -6.64 10.55 -7.69
C HIS A 24 -7.18 11.02 -9.05
N PHE A 25 -7.97 10.18 -9.73
CA PHE A 25 -8.55 10.48 -11.04
C PHE A 25 -9.98 11.03 -10.95
N GLU A 26 -10.49 11.29 -9.74
CA GLU A 26 -11.86 11.71 -9.52
C GLU A 26 -12.26 12.93 -10.37
N SER A 27 -11.43 13.97 -10.37
CA SER A 27 -11.68 15.18 -11.16
C SER A 27 -11.76 14.89 -12.67
N ASP A 28 -10.91 14.01 -13.18
CA ASP A 28 -10.90 13.60 -14.59
C ASP A 28 -12.14 12.78 -14.94
N ILE A 29 -12.51 11.83 -14.04
CA ILE A 29 -13.71 11.00 -14.17
C ILE A 29 -14.97 11.88 -14.26
N LEU A 30 -15.12 12.81 -13.31
CA LEU A 30 -16.32 13.67 -13.23
C LEU A 30 -16.38 14.72 -14.34
N ARG A 31 -15.24 15.18 -14.84
CA ARG A 31 -15.19 16.07 -16.02
C ARG A 31 -15.57 15.32 -17.32
N LEU A 32 -15.04 14.13 -17.52
CA LEU A 32 -15.37 13.33 -18.70
C LEU A 32 -16.81 12.82 -18.65
N VAL A 33 -17.28 12.35 -17.51
CA VAL A 33 -18.62 11.74 -17.36
C VAL A 33 -19.31 12.30 -16.11
N PRO A 34 -19.93 13.52 -16.17
CA PRO A 34 -20.59 14.15 -15.03
C PRO A 34 -21.68 13.29 -14.37
N GLY A 35 -22.33 12.39 -15.14
CA GLY A 35 -23.31 11.45 -14.60
C GLY A 35 -22.76 10.47 -13.57
N LEU A 36 -21.42 10.28 -13.50
CA LEU A 36 -20.78 9.48 -12.47
C LEU A 36 -20.64 10.20 -11.11
N SER A 37 -21.11 11.45 -11.00
CA SER A 37 -21.14 12.20 -9.73
C SER A 37 -21.94 11.50 -8.64
N VAL A 38 -22.88 10.63 -9.00
CA VAL A 38 -23.59 9.76 -8.04
C VAL A 38 -22.60 8.87 -7.24
N PHE A 39 -21.43 8.50 -7.82
CA PHE A 39 -20.40 7.73 -7.16
C PHE A 39 -19.34 8.59 -6.42
N HIS A 40 -19.52 9.93 -6.39
CA HIS A 40 -18.58 10.82 -5.72
C HIS A 40 -18.25 10.39 -4.28
N PRO A 41 -19.19 9.93 -3.42
CA PRO A 41 -18.85 9.45 -2.06
C PRO A 41 -17.82 8.33 -2.08
N PHE A 42 -17.95 7.42 -3.03
CA PHE A 42 -17.03 6.28 -3.18
C PHE A 42 -15.68 6.71 -3.76
N LEU A 43 -15.68 7.54 -4.79
CA LEU A 43 -14.45 8.05 -5.43
C LEU A 43 -13.62 8.85 -4.43
N PHE A 44 -14.26 9.82 -3.76
CA PHE A 44 -13.60 10.71 -2.79
C PHE A 44 -12.98 9.98 -1.60
N ARG A 45 -13.51 8.84 -1.21
CA ARG A 45 -12.99 8.01 -0.11
C ARG A 45 -11.94 6.98 -0.53
N GLY A 46 -11.52 6.96 -1.78
CA GLY A 46 -10.54 5.98 -2.26
C GLY A 46 -9.19 6.02 -1.56
N GLY A 47 -8.83 7.14 -0.92
CA GLY A 47 -7.67 7.23 -0.02
C GLY A 47 -7.65 6.19 1.10
N LEU A 48 -8.84 5.71 1.56
CA LEU A 48 -8.99 4.60 2.52
C LEU A 48 -8.34 3.29 2.04
N GLY A 49 -8.05 3.16 0.75
CA GLY A 49 -7.25 2.05 0.22
C GLY A 49 -5.87 1.96 0.87
N VAL A 50 -5.28 3.10 1.28
CA VAL A 50 -3.98 3.14 1.97
C VAL A 50 -4.10 2.61 3.39
N ASP A 51 -5.19 2.95 4.10
CA ASP A 51 -5.47 2.41 5.46
C ASP A 51 -5.57 0.88 5.41
N ILE A 52 -6.26 0.34 4.39
CA ILE A 52 -6.31 -1.12 4.16
C ILE A 52 -4.91 -1.68 3.91
N PHE A 53 -4.06 -1.01 3.11
CA PHE A 53 -2.69 -1.46 2.85
C PHE A 53 -1.85 -1.51 4.11
N PHE A 54 -1.92 -0.53 4.99
CA PHE A 54 -1.10 -0.48 6.18
C PHE A 54 -1.50 -1.55 7.21
N VAL A 55 -2.80 -1.74 7.46
CA VAL A 55 -3.28 -2.85 8.31
C VAL A 55 -2.88 -4.19 7.70
N LEU A 56 -3.05 -4.35 6.39
CA LEU A 56 -2.69 -5.58 5.68
C LEU A 56 -1.18 -5.84 5.70
N SER A 57 -0.36 -4.79 5.59
CA SER A 57 1.10 -4.90 5.69
C SER A 57 1.51 -5.47 7.05
N GLY A 58 0.98 -4.92 8.14
CA GLY A 58 1.21 -5.44 9.49
C GLY A 58 0.79 -6.91 9.63
N PHE A 59 -0.42 -7.26 9.15
CA PHE A 59 -0.94 -8.63 9.22
C PHE A 59 -0.10 -9.63 8.40
N VAL A 60 0.19 -9.29 7.14
CA VAL A 60 0.94 -10.19 6.23
C VAL A 60 2.37 -10.40 6.72
N ILE A 61 3.03 -9.34 7.18
CA ILE A 61 4.38 -9.42 7.73
C ILE A 61 4.38 -10.28 9.00
N ALA A 62 3.43 -10.05 9.90
CA ALA A 62 3.26 -10.86 11.10
C ALA A 62 3.06 -12.35 10.77
N THR A 63 2.26 -12.64 9.74
CA THR A 63 1.98 -14.01 9.27
C THR A 63 3.21 -14.67 8.64
N VAL A 64 3.89 -13.97 7.73
CA VAL A 64 5.03 -14.52 6.97
C VAL A 64 6.22 -14.77 7.87
N TYR A 65 6.50 -13.85 8.79
CA TYR A 65 7.65 -13.95 9.69
C TYR A 65 7.32 -14.61 11.02
N LYS A 66 6.05 -14.92 11.29
CA LYS A 66 5.58 -15.52 12.54
C LYS A 66 6.14 -14.75 13.75
N ILE A 67 5.65 -13.51 13.92
CA ILE A 67 6.24 -12.55 14.90
C ILE A 67 6.32 -13.09 16.32
N ASP A 68 5.43 -13.99 16.71
CA ASP A 68 5.38 -14.68 18.00
C ASP A 68 6.46 -15.77 18.19
N ALA A 69 7.11 -16.18 17.10
CA ALA A 69 8.20 -17.15 17.06
C ALA A 69 9.45 -16.59 16.36
N PHE A 70 9.47 -15.29 16.06
CA PHE A 70 10.58 -14.65 15.35
C PHE A 70 11.84 -14.62 16.20
N LYS A 71 12.96 -15.11 15.64
CA LYS A 71 14.26 -15.05 16.31
C LYS A 71 14.82 -13.63 16.22
N THR A 72 14.90 -12.92 17.35
CA THR A 72 15.40 -11.54 17.46
C THR A 72 16.93 -11.47 17.39
N THR A 73 17.51 -11.96 16.29
CA THR A 73 18.95 -11.84 16.01
C THR A 73 19.18 -10.76 14.94
N LEU A 74 20.35 -10.13 14.96
CA LEU A 74 20.74 -9.14 13.95
C LEU A 74 20.69 -9.73 12.54
N ALA A 75 21.07 -10.99 12.36
CA ALA A 75 21.02 -11.71 11.10
C ALA A 75 19.57 -11.91 10.60
N SER A 76 18.65 -12.31 11.49
CA SER A 76 17.23 -12.48 11.15
C SER A 76 16.59 -11.16 10.77
N TYR A 77 16.88 -10.10 11.51
CA TYR A 77 16.40 -8.76 11.22
C TYR A 77 16.99 -8.20 9.92
N GLY A 78 18.29 -8.36 9.70
CA GLY A 78 18.94 -7.98 8.43
C GLY A 78 18.31 -8.69 7.23
N ASN A 79 18.07 -10.00 7.32
CA ASN A 79 17.38 -10.76 6.27
C ASN A 79 15.93 -10.27 6.05
N PHE A 80 15.22 -9.87 7.11
CA PHE A 80 13.92 -9.23 6.98
C PHE A 80 14.02 -7.94 6.17
N LEU A 81 14.91 -7.01 6.53
CA LEU A 81 15.08 -5.73 5.85
C LEU A 81 15.45 -5.91 4.38
N VAL A 82 16.39 -6.80 4.07
CA VAL A 82 16.77 -7.10 2.68
C VAL A 82 15.57 -7.58 1.86
N ASN A 83 14.73 -8.46 2.42
CA ASN A 83 13.53 -8.91 1.74
C ASN A 83 12.50 -7.79 1.54
N ARG A 84 12.45 -6.79 2.44
CA ARG A 84 11.56 -5.61 2.29
C ARG A 84 12.10 -4.65 1.25
N ILE A 85 13.39 -4.31 1.30
CA ILE A 85 14.05 -3.50 0.26
C ILE A 85 13.85 -4.13 -1.11
N ALA A 86 14.11 -5.43 -1.25
CA ALA A 86 13.90 -6.16 -2.51
C ALA A 86 12.45 -6.11 -3.01
N ARG A 87 11.48 -5.83 -2.14
CA ARG A 87 10.07 -5.77 -2.46
C ARG A 87 9.61 -4.37 -2.88
N ILE A 88 10.11 -3.31 -2.22
CA ILE A 88 9.56 -1.96 -2.42
C ILE A 88 10.51 -1.06 -3.22
N TYR A 89 11.83 -1.14 -2.98
CA TYR A 89 12.77 -0.16 -3.50
C TYR A 89 12.94 -0.15 -5.03
N PRO A 90 12.96 -1.28 -5.75
CA PRO A 90 13.14 -1.28 -7.21
C PRO A 90 12.06 -0.48 -7.96
N ASP A 91 10.79 -0.71 -7.66
CA ASP A 91 9.68 0.00 -8.30
C ASP A 91 9.63 1.46 -7.88
N TYR A 92 9.86 1.72 -6.59
CA TYR A 92 9.95 3.06 -6.04
C TYR A 92 11.01 3.89 -6.76
N LEU A 93 12.25 3.37 -6.84
CA LEU A 93 13.35 4.05 -7.52
C LEU A 93 13.07 4.25 -9.01
N PHE A 94 12.53 3.22 -9.68
CA PHE A 94 12.17 3.33 -11.09
C PHE A 94 11.15 4.45 -11.33
N CYS A 95 10.06 4.49 -10.58
CA CYS A 95 9.04 5.53 -10.69
C CYS A 95 9.62 6.92 -10.39
N PHE A 96 10.47 7.04 -9.37
CA PHE A 96 11.17 8.29 -9.06
C PHE A 96 12.04 8.76 -10.23
N LEU A 97 12.83 7.86 -10.83
CA LEU A 97 13.70 8.18 -11.96
C LEU A 97 12.92 8.55 -13.22
N VAL A 98 11.80 7.87 -13.51
CA VAL A 98 10.90 8.21 -14.63
C VAL A 98 10.38 9.64 -14.45
N LEU A 99 9.88 9.96 -13.26
CA LEU A 99 9.38 11.30 -12.98
C LEU A 99 10.50 12.37 -13.05
N ALA A 100 11.66 12.08 -12.49
CA ALA A 100 12.82 12.97 -12.57
C ALA A 100 13.25 13.22 -14.03
N ALA A 101 13.21 12.19 -14.88
CA ALA A 101 13.50 12.33 -16.30
C ALA A 101 12.44 13.18 -17.02
N MET A 102 11.14 13.04 -16.66
CA MET A 102 10.08 13.89 -17.21
C MET A 102 10.26 15.36 -16.82
N VAL A 103 10.55 15.65 -15.55
CA VAL A 103 10.82 17.01 -15.04
C VAL A 103 12.04 17.61 -15.73
N PHE A 104 13.13 16.85 -15.86
CA PHE A 104 14.34 17.29 -16.54
C PHE A 104 14.09 17.57 -18.03
N ALA A 105 13.39 16.69 -18.74
CA ALA A 105 13.06 16.86 -20.15
C ALA A 105 12.20 18.11 -20.38
N ASP A 106 11.21 18.35 -19.54
CA ASP A 106 10.34 19.54 -19.62
C ASP A 106 11.15 20.83 -19.42
N HIS A 107 12.06 20.80 -18.45
CA HIS A 107 12.97 21.94 -18.17
C HIS A 107 13.89 22.23 -19.38
N VAL A 108 14.56 21.20 -19.93
CA VAL A 108 15.48 21.34 -21.06
C VAL A 108 14.77 21.76 -22.35
N LEU A 109 13.57 21.24 -22.59
CA LEU A 109 12.78 21.60 -23.77
C LEU A 109 12.08 22.95 -23.66
N GLY A 110 12.10 23.57 -22.47
CA GLY A 110 11.46 24.87 -22.21
C GLY A 110 9.93 24.87 -22.46
N LYS A 111 9.30 23.69 -22.38
CA LYS A 111 7.90 23.55 -22.74
C LYS A 111 6.96 24.01 -21.62
N HIS A 112 7.44 24.11 -20.38
CA HIS A 112 6.64 24.50 -19.21
C HIS A 112 5.26 23.87 -19.22
N THR A 113 5.23 22.55 -19.41
CA THR A 113 3.99 21.79 -19.60
C THR A 113 3.07 21.99 -18.42
N ALA A 114 1.99 22.73 -18.65
CA ALA A 114 0.95 22.94 -17.64
C ALA A 114 0.18 21.63 -17.45
N MET A 115 0.07 21.21 -16.21
CA MET A 115 -0.80 20.12 -15.80
C MET A 115 -1.90 20.71 -14.92
N VAL A 116 -2.99 19.97 -14.69
CA VAL A 116 -4.12 20.47 -13.89
C VAL A 116 -3.62 21.09 -12.57
N GLY A 117 -3.50 22.41 -12.54
CA GLY A 117 -3.07 23.21 -11.40
C GLY A 117 -1.59 23.20 -11.03
N LYS A 118 -0.72 22.50 -11.79
CA LYS A 118 0.71 22.36 -11.45
C LYS A 118 1.56 22.32 -12.74
N HIS A 119 2.79 22.78 -12.65
CA HIS A 119 3.76 22.71 -13.75
C HIS A 119 4.85 21.65 -13.43
N LEU A 120 5.29 20.89 -14.44
CA LEU A 120 6.41 19.93 -14.28
C LEU A 120 7.73 20.62 -13.90
N THR A 121 7.83 21.92 -14.09
CA THR A 121 9.02 22.73 -13.74
C THR A 121 8.84 23.55 -12.46
N ASP A 122 7.76 23.35 -11.70
CA ASP A 122 7.57 24.08 -10.46
C ASP A 122 8.59 23.65 -9.39
N PRO A 123 9.51 24.53 -8.96
CA PRO A 123 10.51 24.18 -7.95
C PRO A 123 9.91 23.84 -6.59
N ALA A 124 8.68 24.28 -6.31
CA ALA A 124 7.97 23.93 -5.07
C ALA A 124 7.48 22.48 -5.10
N GLU A 125 7.11 21.97 -6.27
CA GLU A 125 6.66 20.59 -6.46
C GLU A 125 7.83 19.59 -6.56
N TYR A 126 8.95 20.03 -7.17
CA TYR A 126 10.12 19.17 -7.47
C TYR A 126 11.43 19.76 -6.91
N PRO A 127 11.51 20.08 -5.62
CA PRO A 127 12.71 20.69 -5.04
C PRO A 127 13.87 19.71 -5.05
N VAL A 128 14.99 20.13 -5.63
CA VAL A 128 16.24 19.32 -5.68
C VAL A 128 16.74 19.00 -4.26
N SER A 129 16.52 19.89 -3.30
CA SER A 129 16.90 19.69 -1.89
C SER A 129 16.21 18.49 -1.22
N SER A 130 15.07 18.04 -1.72
CA SER A 130 14.35 16.89 -1.17
C SER A 130 14.79 15.54 -1.78
N VAL A 131 15.54 15.55 -2.88
CA VAL A 131 15.94 14.31 -3.61
C VAL A 131 16.61 13.30 -2.70
N GLY A 132 17.53 13.74 -1.83
CA GLY A 132 18.21 12.85 -0.89
C GLY A 132 17.25 12.10 0.04
N PHE A 133 16.21 12.78 0.53
CA PHE A 133 15.19 12.15 1.39
C PHE A 133 14.33 11.16 0.62
N HIS A 134 14.00 11.46 -0.64
CA HIS A 134 13.29 10.53 -1.51
C HIS A 134 14.13 9.28 -1.81
N LEU A 135 15.42 9.42 -2.11
CA LEU A 135 16.30 8.27 -2.40
C LEU A 135 16.43 7.30 -1.21
N VAL A 136 16.29 7.79 0.02
CA VAL A 136 16.30 6.94 1.23
C VAL A 136 14.90 6.65 1.80
N MET A 137 13.84 7.03 1.08
CA MET A 137 12.43 6.85 1.49
C MET A 137 12.11 7.45 2.86
N MET A 138 12.57 8.69 3.13
CA MET A 138 12.34 9.40 4.41
C MET A 138 11.49 10.66 4.26
N GLN A 139 10.94 10.96 3.08
CA GLN A 139 10.25 12.22 2.77
C GLN A 139 8.98 12.47 3.61
N ALA A 140 8.35 11.43 4.16
CA ALA A 140 7.16 11.56 5.02
C ALA A 140 7.47 11.38 6.52
N TRP A 141 8.75 11.40 6.92
CA TRP A 141 9.11 11.24 8.33
C TRP A 141 9.02 12.57 9.08
N PRO A 142 8.69 12.57 10.39
CA PRO A 142 8.76 13.75 11.22
C PRO A 142 10.17 14.37 11.18
N PHE A 143 10.24 15.70 11.27
CA PHE A 143 11.49 16.46 11.30
C PHE A 143 12.31 16.47 10.01
N VAL A 144 11.84 15.83 8.94
CA VAL A 144 12.48 15.92 7.63
C VAL A 144 12.01 17.20 6.94
N PRO A 145 12.92 18.06 6.46
CA PRO A 145 12.58 19.30 5.77
C PRO A 145 12.19 19.03 4.30
N ALA A 146 11.27 18.11 4.09
CA ALA A 146 10.71 17.78 2.78
C ALA A 146 9.18 17.75 2.90
N HIS A 147 8.49 18.20 1.86
CA HIS A 147 7.07 17.98 1.77
C HIS A 147 6.82 16.56 1.30
N TRP A 148 5.91 15.88 1.97
CA TRP A 148 5.54 14.48 1.70
C TRP A 148 4.99 14.25 0.29
N ASP A 149 4.38 15.27 -0.32
CA ASP A 149 3.76 15.25 -1.64
C ASP A 149 4.69 15.71 -2.77
N ASN A 150 5.93 16.12 -2.45
CA ASN A 150 6.91 16.43 -3.48
C ASN A 150 7.18 15.21 -4.38
N TRP A 151 7.53 15.47 -5.63
CA TRP A 151 7.81 14.46 -6.64
C TRP A 151 6.61 13.53 -6.88
N ASN A 152 6.68 12.31 -6.46
CA ASN A 152 5.60 11.34 -6.59
C ASN A 152 4.75 11.31 -5.32
N ALA A 153 3.68 12.09 -5.27
CA ALA A 153 2.85 12.23 -4.07
C ALA A 153 2.42 10.89 -3.43
N PRO A 154 1.92 9.86 -4.16
CA PRO A 154 1.56 8.59 -3.55
C PRO A 154 2.69 7.90 -2.78
N ALA A 155 3.95 8.17 -3.12
CA ALA A 155 5.11 7.52 -2.51
C ALA A 155 5.36 7.91 -1.04
N TRP A 156 4.57 8.83 -0.45
CA TRP A 156 4.62 9.08 0.99
C TRP A 156 4.34 7.83 1.82
N SER A 157 3.47 6.96 1.34
CA SER A 157 3.11 5.73 2.04
C SER A 157 4.25 4.71 2.07
N ASP A 158 5.09 4.66 1.01
CA ASP A 158 6.31 3.83 1.01
C ASP A 158 7.31 4.32 2.05
N SER A 159 7.42 5.65 2.22
CA SER A 159 8.22 6.26 3.28
C SER A 159 7.71 5.87 4.67
N ALA A 160 6.39 5.89 4.88
CA ALA A 160 5.77 5.44 6.11
C ALA A 160 5.95 3.92 6.32
N GLU A 161 5.81 3.13 5.25
CA GLU A 161 6.02 1.66 5.32
C GLU A 161 7.49 1.32 5.63
N TRP A 162 8.44 2.09 5.10
CA TRP A 162 9.86 1.95 5.45
C TRP A 162 10.13 2.23 6.93
N PHE A 163 9.47 3.26 7.50
CA PHE A 163 9.48 3.52 8.93
C PHE A 163 8.96 2.31 9.72
N ALA A 164 7.85 1.71 9.26
CA ALA A 164 7.28 0.54 9.93
C ALA A 164 8.25 -0.65 9.91
N TYR A 165 8.96 -0.89 8.82
CA TYR A 165 9.93 -1.98 8.74
C TYR A 165 11.12 -1.78 9.68
N LEU A 166 11.58 -0.54 9.84
CA LEU A 166 12.70 -0.23 10.72
C LEU A 166 12.33 -0.25 12.21
N PHE A 167 11.17 0.27 12.56
CA PHE A 167 10.84 0.52 13.97
C PHE A 167 9.65 -0.30 14.46
N LEU A 168 8.57 -0.39 13.67
CA LEU A 168 7.34 -1.02 14.15
C LEU A 168 7.38 -2.54 14.05
N PHE A 169 8.11 -3.12 13.09
CA PHE A 169 8.26 -4.57 13.03
C PHE A 169 8.97 -5.15 14.26
N PRO A 170 10.17 -4.68 14.67
CA PRO A 170 10.78 -5.17 15.90
C PRO A 170 9.92 -4.89 17.13
N PHE A 171 9.22 -3.76 17.19
CA PHE A 171 8.26 -3.47 18.26
C PHE A 171 7.08 -4.45 18.26
N SER A 172 6.53 -4.81 17.09
CA SER A 172 5.47 -5.85 16.99
C SER A 172 5.94 -7.22 17.47
N VAL A 173 7.20 -7.59 17.17
CA VAL A 173 7.82 -8.83 17.66
C VAL A 173 7.92 -8.80 19.20
N TRP A 174 8.34 -7.68 19.77
CA TRP A 174 8.39 -7.52 21.22
C TRP A 174 7.00 -7.59 21.85
N LEU A 175 6.00 -6.89 21.28
CA LEU A 175 4.61 -6.98 21.74
C LEU A 175 4.07 -8.41 21.70
N ALA A 176 4.38 -9.17 20.66
CA ALA A 176 3.94 -10.55 20.52
C ALA A 176 4.55 -11.50 21.57
N SER A 177 5.66 -11.14 22.21
CA SER A 177 6.25 -11.90 23.30
C SER A 177 5.47 -11.77 24.63
N ILE A 178 4.62 -10.74 24.76
CA ILE A 178 3.89 -10.43 25.99
C ILE A 178 2.55 -11.19 25.98
N ALA A 179 2.36 -12.13 26.89
CA ALA A 179 1.14 -12.95 26.98
C ALA A 179 -0.14 -12.10 27.15
N LEU A 180 -0.06 -11.00 27.92
CA LEU A 180 -1.18 -10.09 28.16
C LEU A 180 -1.61 -9.38 26.86
N VAL A 181 -0.64 -8.96 26.02
CA VAL A 181 -0.91 -8.34 24.72
C VAL A 181 -1.65 -9.31 23.80
N ARG A 182 -1.23 -10.56 23.75
CA ARG A 182 -1.91 -11.60 22.94
C ARG A 182 -3.35 -11.78 23.41
N LYS A 183 -3.57 -11.90 24.72
CA LYS A 183 -4.90 -12.08 25.31
C LYS A 183 -5.84 -10.91 25.02
N PHE A 184 -5.36 -9.67 25.10
CA PHE A 184 -6.16 -8.46 24.92
C PHE A 184 -5.97 -7.80 23.54
N SER A 185 -5.42 -8.52 22.57
CA SER A 185 -5.14 -7.99 21.24
C SER A 185 -6.32 -7.27 20.56
N PRO A 186 -7.61 -7.74 20.63
CA PRO A 186 -8.72 -6.99 20.05
C PRO A 186 -8.98 -5.64 20.71
N ALA A 187 -8.87 -5.58 22.05
CA ALA A 187 -9.04 -4.32 22.79
C ALA A 187 -7.92 -3.34 22.45
N LEU A 188 -6.68 -3.83 22.30
CA LEU A 188 -5.55 -3.02 21.90
C LEU A 188 -5.69 -2.50 20.48
N VAL A 189 -6.19 -3.31 19.53
CA VAL A 189 -6.53 -2.85 18.16
C VAL A 189 -7.52 -1.69 18.24
N PHE A 190 -8.60 -1.87 18.99
CA PHE A 190 -9.61 -0.83 19.14
C PHE A 190 -9.02 0.46 19.75
N VAL A 191 -8.25 0.35 20.83
CA VAL A 191 -7.62 1.51 21.50
C VAL A 191 -6.66 2.22 20.56
N LEU A 192 -5.80 1.50 19.83
CA LEU A 192 -4.86 2.11 18.89
C LEU A 192 -5.58 2.86 17.77
N MET A 193 -6.55 2.23 17.13
CA MET A 193 -7.31 2.84 16.04
C MET A 193 -8.17 4.02 16.53
N ALA A 194 -8.82 3.88 17.70
CA ALA A 194 -9.59 4.96 18.30
C ALA A 194 -8.69 6.14 18.73
N SER A 195 -7.50 5.88 19.23
CA SER A 195 -6.52 6.91 19.57
C SER A 195 -6.03 7.65 18.33
N PHE A 196 -5.75 6.93 17.24
CA PHE A 196 -5.40 7.55 15.96
C PHE A 196 -6.53 8.47 15.47
N VAL A 197 -7.77 7.98 15.49
CA VAL A 197 -8.96 8.74 15.13
C VAL A 197 -9.12 9.99 16.01
N ALA A 198 -8.98 9.86 17.33
CA ALA A 198 -9.16 10.97 18.26
C ALA A 198 -8.09 12.06 18.04
N ILE A 199 -6.82 11.66 17.92
CA ILE A 199 -5.69 12.59 17.73
C ILE A 199 -5.86 13.37 16.41
N ASN A 200 -6.22 12.70 15.33
CA ASN A 200 -6.32 13.34 14.02
C ASN A 200 -7.65 14.07 13.81
N GLY A 201 -8.73 13.58 14.41
CA GLY A 201 -10.03 14.26 14.39
C GLY A 201 -10.05 15.60 15.14
N LEU A 202 -9.13 15.80 16.09
CA LEU A 202 -8.95 17.07 16.79
C LEU A 202 -8.12 18.11 15.99
N GLY A 203 -7.59 17.74 14.83
CA GLY A 203 -6.84 18.66 13.97
C GLY A 203 -5.50 19.14 14.54
N THR A 204 -4.96 18.44 15.53
CA THR A 204 -3.76 18.84 16.28
C THR A 204 -2.44 18.34 15.70
N THR A 205 -2.48 17.59 14.62
CA THR A 205 -1.29 16.89 14.09
C THR A 205 -0.47 17.75 13.13
N LEU A 206 0.82 17.84 13.42
CA LEU A 206 1.84 18.31 12.46
C LEU A 206 1.98 17.26 11.33
N HIS A 207 2.13 17.70 10.08
CA HIS A 207 2.09 16.85 8.88
C HIS A 207 2.91 15.55 8.97
N GLY A 208 4.18 15.61 9.37
CA GLY A 208 5.01 14.41 9.48
C GLY A 208 4.57 13.43 10.57
N PHE A 209 3.99 13.92 11.66
CA PHE A 209 3.44 13.09 12.73
C PHE A 209 2.14 12.39 12.33
N TYR A 210 1.34 12.98 11.44
CA TYR A 210 0.15 12.34 10.91
C TYR A 210 0.49 10.98 10.28
N PHE A 211 1.41 10.93 9.34
CA PHE A 211 1.75 9.72 8.61
C PHE A 211 2.37 8.64 9.51
N VAL A 212 3.23 9.05 10.46
CA VAL A 212 3.81 8.11 11.41
C VAL A 212 2.78 7.61 12.41
N SER A 213 1.85 8.46 12.87
CA SER A 213 0.76 8.01 13.75
C SER A 213 -0.19 7.04 13.02
N GLN A 214 -0.51 7.31 11.76
CA GLN A 214 -1.32 6.45 10.91
C GLN A 214 -0.68 5.08 10.74
N ILE A 215 0.54 5.01 10.20
CA ILE A 215 1.23 3.73 10.00
C ILE A 215 1.45 2.98 11.31
N THR A 216 1.69 3.70 12.42
CA THR A 216 1.85 3.06 13.73
C THR A 216 0.57 2.38 14.18
N ALA A 217 -0.57 3.09 14.15
CA ALA A 217 -1.85 2.53 14.55
C ALA A 217 -2.25 1.34 13.67
N GLU A 218 -2.13 1.48 12.36
CA GLU A 218 -2.61 0.52 11.38
C GLU A 218 -1.71 -0.72 11.26
N PHE A 219 -0.40 -0.54 11.17
CA PHE A 219 0.56 -1.65 11.07
C PHE A 219 0.57 -2.50 12.35
N ILE A 220 0.58 -1.85 13.53
CA ILE A 220 0.51 -2.57 14.81
C ILE A 220 -0.84 -3.28 14.95
N SER A 221 -1.94 -2.63 14.58
CA SER A 221 -3.25 -3.27 14.56
C SER A 221 -3.28 -4.52 13.67
N GLY A 222 -2.71 -4.45 12.46
CA GLY A 222 -2.56 -5.62 11.59
C GLY A 222 -1.76 -6.75 12.23
N SER A 223 -0.67 -6.43 12.92
CA SER A 223 0.15 -7.40 13.66
C SER A 223 -0.62 -8.05 14.82
N LEU A 224 -1.42 -7.27 15.55
CA LEU A 224 -2.28 -7.78 16.62
C LEU A 224 -3.44 -8.63 16.11
N VAL A 225 -4.00 -8.28 14.93
CA VAL A 225 -5.02 -9.10 14.23
C VAL A 225 -4.46 -10.48 13.91
N TYR A 226 -3.21 -10.58 13.48
CA TYR A 226 -2.55 -11.89 13.28
C TYR A 226 -2.55 -12.72 14.56
N LEU A 227 -2.14 -12.14 15.71
CA LEU A 227 -2.13 -12.85 16.99
C LEU A 227 -3.54 -13.31 17.38
N PHE A 228 -4.54 -12.42 17.22
CA PHE A 228 -5.94 -12.75 17.50
C PHE A 228 -6.47 -13.90 16.63
N CYS A 229 -6.22 -13.85 15.31
CA CYS A 229 -6.65 -14.89 14.38
C CYS A 229 -6.07 -16.26 14.73
N ARG A 230 -4.82 -16.27 15.18
CA ARG A 230 -4.13 -17.49 15.56
C ARG A 230 -4.69 -18.12 16.84
N GLU A 231 -5.02 -17.29 17.83
CA GLU A 231 -5.49 -17.77 19.14
C GLU A 231 -7.01 -18.07 19.14
N ASN A 232 -7.77 -17.50 18.19
CA ASN A 232 -9.23 -17.58 18.19
C ASN A 232 -9.81 -18.10 16.84
N PRO A 233 -9.43 -19.28 16.34
CA PRO A 233 -9.82 -19.77 15.02
C PRO A 233 -11.35 -19.93 14.89
N GLY A 234 -12.09 -20.24 15.97
CA GLY A 234 -13.53 -20.37 15.99
C GLY A 234 -14.24 -19.03 15.74
N VAL A 235 -13.76 -17.95 16.38
CA VAL A 235 -14.30 -16.60 16.17
C VAL A 235 -14.05 -16.14 14.73
N ILE A 236 -12.85 -16.41 14.20
CA ILE A 236 -12.50 -16.07 12.82
C ILE A 236 -13.37 -16.82 11.81
N LYS A 237 -13.64 -18.10 12.04
CA LYS A 237 -14.56 -18.88 11.18
C LYS A 237 -15.98 -18.29 11.18
N MET A 238 -16.47 -17.87 12.34
CA MET A 238 -17.78 -17.20 12.45
C MET A 238 -17.78 -15.84 11.72
N LEU A 239 -16.73 -15.02 11.92
CA LEU A 239 -16.58 -13.73 11.24
C LEU A 239 -16.51 -13.92 9.72
N ALA A 240 -15.67 -14.84 9.24
CA ALA A 240 -15.49 -15.12 7.81
C ALA A 240 -16.79 -15.57 7.12
N SER A 241 -17.68 -16.32 7.82
CA SER A 241 -18.98 -16.71 7.27
C SER A 241 -19.96 -15.54 7.14
N ARG A 242 -19.72 -14.42 7.84
CA ARG A 242 -20.56 -13.20 7.81
C ARG A 242 -19.92 -12.05 7.06
N MET A 243 -18.80 -12.28 6.37
CA MET A 243 -18.03 -11.22 5.71
C MET A 243 -18.84 -10.47 4.64
N ASP A 244 -19.80 -11.11 4.00
CA ASP A 244 -20.66 -10.43 3.02
C ASP A 244 -21.43 -9.27 3.69
N LEU A 245 -21.95 -9.48 4.90
CA LEU A 245 -22.64 -8.43 5.67
C LEU A 245 -21.68 -7.33 6.13
N VAL A 246 -20.47 -7.71 6.57
CA VAL A 246 -19.44 -6.74 6.98
C VAL A 246 -19.01 -5.85 5.81
N ILE A 247 -18.80 -6.44 4.63
CA ILE A 247 -18.44 -5.68 3.42
C ILE A 247 -19.59 -4.79 2.96
N LEU A 248 -20.82 -5.27 2.99
CA LEU A 248 -21.99 -4.43 2.67
C LEU A 248 -22.14 -3.26 3.65
N ALA A 249 -21.93 -3.49 4.95
CA ALA A 249 -21.91 -2.41 5.94
C ALA A 249 -20.77 -1.41 5.68
N PHE A 250 -19.57 -1.89 5.34
CA PHE A 250 -18.45 -1.04 4.94
C PHE A 250 -18.80 -0.16 3.72
N LEU A 251 -19.36 -0.75 2.66
CA LEU A 251 -19.76 -0.01 1.46
C LEU A 251 -20.86 1.01 1.76
N ALA A 252 -21.83 0.65 2.62
CA ALA A 252 -22.87 1.58 3.06
C ALA A 252 -22.27 2.75 3.85
N LEU A 253 -21.35 2.49 4.79
CA LEU A 253 -20.65 3.55 5.54
C LEU A 253 -19.87 4.46 4.60
N VAL A 254 -19.16 3.91 3.61
CA VAL A 254 -18.45 4.70 2.58
C VAL A 254 -19.44 5.59 1.84
N TRP A 255 -20.58 5.05 1.40
CA TRP A 255 -21.61 5.80 0.67
C TRP A 255 -22.16 6.98 1.47
N PHE A 256 -22.44 6.76 2.77
CA PHE A 256 -22.99 7.79 3.65
C PHE A 256 -21.92 8.68 4.30
N SER A 257 -20.63 8.44 4.06
CA SER A 257 -19.53 9.14 4.76
C SER A 257 -19.40 10.63 4.46
N LEU A 258 -19.99 11.13 3.37
CA LEU A 258 -20.02 12.56 3.06
C LEU A 258 -21.01 13.32 3.93
N VAL A 259 -21.98 12.63 4.53
CA VAL A 259 -23.02 13.25 5.37
C VAL A 259 -22.50 13.51 6.79
N SER A 260 -21.50 12.75 7.25
CA SER A 260 -20.98 12.83 8.62
C SER A 260 -19.52 12.44 8.72
N MET A 261 -18.70 13.26 9.40
CA MET A 261 -17.31 12.93 9.73
C MET A 261 -17.19 11.66 10.62
N VAL A 262 -18.19 11.39 11.44
CA VAL A 262 -18.24 10.19 12.30
C VAL A 262 -18.20 8.92 11.46
N SER A 263 -18.90 8.90 10.31
CA SER A 263 -18.88 7.73 9.42
C SER A 263 -17.51 7.49 8.78
N TYR A 264 -16.74 8.51 8.48
CA TYR A 264 -15.37 8.38 7.98
C TYR A 264 -14.47 7.60 8.95
N TRP A 265 -14.49 7.97 10.22
CA TRP A 265 -13.68 7.34 11.25
C TRP A 265 -14.10 5.89 11.55
N LEU A 266 -15.42 5.62 11.49
CA LEU A 266 -15.93 4.25 11.64
C LEU A 266 -15.46 3.33 10.52
N ILE A 267 -15.29 3.86 9.30
CA ILE A 267 -14.79 3.08 8.16
C ILE A 267 -13.38 2.57 8.42
N ILE A 268 -12.49 3.42 8.92
CA ILE A 268 -11.10 3.05 9.23
C ILE A 268 -11.07 1.92 10.27
N LEU A 269 -11.95 1.96 11.29
CA LEU A 269 -12.04 0.91 12.30
C LEU A 269 -12.47 -0.45 11.73
N MET A 270 -13.08 -0.48 10.54
CA MET A 270 -13.47 -1.75 9.91
C MET A 270 -12.31 -2.47 9.22
N ALA A 271 -11.21 -1.78 8.87
CA ALA A 271 -10.09 -2.40 8.16
C ALA A 271 -9.51 -3.64 8.87
N PRO A 272 -9.20 -3.62 10.18
CA PRO A 272 -8.75 -4.80 10.92
C PRO A 272 -9.76 -5.95 10.89
N ILE A 273 -11.06 -5.66 10.97
CA ILE A 273 -12.15 -6.66 10.95
C ILE A 273 -12.23 -7.33 9.58
N ILE A 274 -12.15 -6.53 8.51
CA ILE A 274 -12.16 -7.02 7.13
C ILE A 274 -10.95 -7.93 6.89
N ILE A 275 -9.75 -7.50 7.31
CA ILE A 275 -8.53 -8.30 7.16
C ILE A 275 -8.66 -9.64 7.91
N ALA A 276 -9.15 -9.62 9.15
CA ALA A 276 -9.36 -10.84 9.94
C ALA A 276 -10.33 -11.82 9.24
N GLY A 277 -11.46 -11.32 8.78
CA GLY A 277 -12.50 -12.16 8.16
C GLY A 277 -12.12 -12.69 6.78
N LEU A 278 -11.31 -11.95 6.01
CA LEU A 278 -10.81 -12.37 4.69
C LEU A 278 -9.64 -13.37 4.75
N THR A 279 -9.25 -13.83 5.93
CA THR A 279 -8.27 -14.93 6.07
C THR A 279 -8.81 -16.27 5.56
N GLN A 280 -10.11 -16.40 5.35
CA GLN A 280 -10.80 -17.60 4.87
C GLN A 280 -11.70 -17.29 3.67
N GLU A 281 -11.86 -18.24 2.75
CA GLU A 281 -12.69 -18.12 1.54
C GLU A 281 -14.14 -18.58 1.82
N SER A 282 -14.75 -18.15 2.93
CA SER A 282 -16.05 -18.65 3.38
C SER A 282 -17.24 -17.86 2.83
N SER A 283 -17.04 -16.59 2.43
CA SER A 283 -18.09 -15.70 1.93
C SER A 283 -18.05 -15.54 0.40
N ILE A 284 -19.10 -14.98 -0.19
CA ILE A 284 -19.16 -14.70 -1.64
C ILE A 284 -18.09 -13.69 -2.03
N PHE A 285 -17.97 -12.58 -1.29
CA PHE A 285 -16.93 -11.58 -1.55
C PHE A 285 -15.52 -12.15 -1.41
N ALA A 286 -15.26 -12.98 -0.39
CA ALA A 286 -13.96 -13.63 -0.25
C ALA A 286 -13.64 -14.53 -1.45
N LYS A 287 -14.61 -15.26 -1.99
CA LYS A 287 -14.43 -16.09 -3.21
C LYS A 287 -14.18 -15.24 -4.45
N ILE A 288 -14.88 -14.10 -4.60
CA ILE A 288 -14.65 -13.16 -5.71
C ILE A 288 -13.22 -12.60 -5.62
N LEU A 289 -12.80 -12.16 -4.42
CA LEU A 289 -11.45 -11.67 -4.19
C LEU A 289 -10.38 -12.74 -4.45
N ALA A 290 -10.69 -14.01 -4.23
CA ALA A 290 -9.80 -15.13 -4.48
C ALA A 290 -9.73 -15.57 -5.96
N THR A 291 -10.48 -14.96 -6.87
CA THR A 291 -10.41 -15.30 -8.30
C THR A 291 -9.03 -15.00 -8.90
N PRO A 292 -8.57 -15.78 -9.90
CA PRO A 292 -7.24 -15.60 -10.48
C PRO A 292 -6.99 -14.18 -11.02
N PHE A 293 -8.00 -13.57 -11.64
CA PHE A 293 -7.93 -12.21 -12.17
C PHE A 293 -7.74 -11.17 -11.07
N VAL A 294 -8.55 -11.22 -10.01
CA VAL A 294 -8.46 -10.26 -8.88
C VAL A 294 -7.16 -10.47 -8.10
N CYS A 295 -6.72 -11.71 -7.91
CA CYS A 295 -5.40 -12.00 -7.34
C CYS A 295 -4.25 -11.46 -8.22
N TYR A 296 -4.39 -11.51 -9.54
CA TYR A 296 -3.39 -10.92 -10.44
C TYR A 296 -3.32 -9.40 -10.27
N LEU A 297 -4.47 -8.71 -10.21
CA LEU A 297 -4.51 -7.28 -9.87
C LEU A 297 -3.82 -7.01 -8.51
N GLY A 298 -4.02 -7.89 -7.53
CA GLY A 298 -3.33 -7.81 -6.24
C GLY A 298 -1.82 -8.00 -6.31
N ARG A 299 -1.32 -8.76 -7.27
CA ARG A 299 0.14 -8.88 -7.50
C ARG A 299 0.74 -7.65 -8.12
N VAL A 300 0.07 -7.05 -9.11
CA VAL A 300 0.54 -5.83 -9.78
C VAL A 300 0.16 -4.54 -9.03
N SER A 301 -0.56 -4.65 -7.91
CA SER A 301 -1.13 -3.53 -7.17
C SER A 301 -0.10 -2.51 -6.69
N TYR A 302 1.10 -2.96 -6.33
CA TYR A 302 2.17 -2.09 -5.86
C TYR A 302 2.72 -1.22 -7.00
N ALA A 303 3.06 -1.84 -8.13
CA ALA A 303 3.46 -1.11 -9.31
C ALA A 303 2.37 -0.12 -9.78
N LEU A 304 1.08 -0.53 -9.76
CA LEU A 304 -0.04 0.33 -10.09
C LEU A 304 -0.14 1.53 -9.15
N TYR A 305 0.01 1.29 -7.84
CA TYR A 305 -0.02 2.34 -6.83
C TYR A 305 1.07 3.39 -7.01
N LEU A 306 2.28 2.99 -7.42
CA LEU A 306 3.38 3.93 -7.63
C LEU A 306 3.29 4.69 -8.95
N ILE A 307 2.87 4.02 -10.03
CA ILE A 307 2.92 4.60 -11.37
C ILE A 307 1.70 5.45 -11.72
N HIS A 308 0.53 5.27 -11.05
CA HIS A 308 -0.72 5.89 -11.50
C HIS A 308 -0.68 7.42 -11.56
N ALA A 309 -0.05 8.08 -10.59
CA ALA A 309 0.07 9.53 -10.60
C ALA A 309 1.00 10.04 -11.72
N ILE A 310 2.04 9.28 -12.06
CA ILE A 310 2.92 9.57 -13.19
C ILE A 310 2.17 9.32 -14.51
N ALA A 311 1.43 8.20 -14.59
CA ALA A 311 0.59 7.89 -15.75
C ALA A 311 -0.50 8.95 -15.97
N GLN A 312 -1.12 9.46 -14.90
CA GLN A 312 -2.07 10.57 -14.98
C GLN A 312 -1.41 11.82 -15.60
N ARG A 313 -0.19 12.15 -15.17
CA ARG A 313 0.59 13.26 -15.75
C ARG A 313 0.84 13.06 -17.25
N MET A 314 1.25 11.85 -17.64
CA MET A 314 1.44 11.51 -19.06
C MET A 314 0.13 11.66 -19.84
N LEU A 315 -0.99 11.18 -19.28
CA LEU A 315 -2.31 11.29 -19.94
C LEU A 315 -2.79 12.74 -20.05
N HIS A 316 -2.55 13.60 -19.06
CA HIS A 316 -2.86 15.02 -19.17
C HIS A 316 -2.10 15.70 -20.31
N ILE A 317 -0.91 15.21 -20.65
CA ILE A 317 -0.14 15.71 -21.82
C ILE A 317 -0.66 15.13 -23.13
N LEU A 318 -0.94 13.81 -23.18
CA LEU A 318 -1.29 13.10 -24.39
C LEU A 318 -2.78 13.20 -24.74
N LEU A 319 -3.64 13.14 -23.74
CA LEU A 319 -5.11 13.10 -23.82
C LEU A 319 -5.73 14.06 -22.79
N PRO A 320 -5.49 15.39 -22.91
CA PRO A 320 -6.00 16.35 -21.93
C PRO A 320 -7.53 16.31 -21.84
N VAL A 321 -8.05 16.12 -20.64
CA VAL A 321 -9.49 15.95 -20.35
C VAL A 321 -10.32 17.11 -20.91
N ASP A 322 -9.83 18.34 -20.78
CA ASP A 322 -10.55 19.55 -21.21
C ASP A 322 -10.85 19.54 -22.73
N ARG A 323 -9.98 18.92 -23.52
CA ARG A 323 -10.18 18.80 -24.98
C ARG A 323 -11.38 17.92 -25.32
N TYR A 324 -11.64 16.88 -24.52
CA TYR A 324 -12.62 15.84 -24.81
C TYR A 324 -13.91 15.95 -24.00
N ALA A 325 -13.95 16.84 -22.99
CA ALA A 325 -15.10 16.98 -22.07
C ALA A 325 -16.39 17.42 -22.79
N ALA A 326 -16.28 18.11 -23.95
CA ALA A 326 -17.42 18.54 -24.75
C ALA A 326 -17.79 17.60 -25.90
N ASP A 327 -17.00 16.52 -26.10
CA ASP A 327 -17.22 15.57 -27.18
C ASP A 327 -18.41 14.62 -26.91
N SER A 328 -18.70 13.76 -27.89
CA SER A 328 -19.75 12.75 -27.74
C SER A 328 -19.46 11.82 -26.56
N LEU A 329 -20.51 11.25 -25.98
CA LEU A 329 -20.41 10.35 -24.83
C LEU A 329 -19.47 9.16 -25.10
N TYR A 330 -19.47 8.65 -26.33
CA TYR A 330 -18.58 7.54 -26.76
C TYR A 330 -17.10 7.93 -26.67
N VAL A 331 -16.74 9.12 -27.15
CA VAL A 331 -15.36 9.63 -27.10
C VAL A 331 -14.94 9.82 -25.63
N ARG A 332 -15.80 10.41 -24.82
CA ARG A 332 -15.54 10.62 -23.38
C ARG A 332 -15.33 9.31 -22.65
N PHE A 333 -16.14 8.28 -22.91
CA PHE A 333 -15.92 6.95 -22.34
C PHE A 333 -14.64 6.27 -22.86
N ALA A 334 -14.28 6.45 -24.13
CA ALA A 334 -13.04 5.93 -24.68
C ALA A 334 -11.82 6.58 -24.02
N VAL A 335 -11.84 7.89 -23.80
CA VAL A 335 -10.79 8.62 -23.06
C VAL A 335 -10.75 8.15 -21.61
N LEU A 336 -11.89 8.03 -20.94
CA LEU A 336 -11.96 7.51 -19.57
C LEU A 336 -11.39 6.09 -19.46
N LEU A 337 -11.69 5.22 -20.41
CA LEU A 337 -11.13 3.88 -20.47
C LEU A 337 -9.60 3.93 -20.61
N ALA A 338 -9.06 4.82 -21.45
CA ALA A 338 -7.63 5.02 -21.59
C ALA A 338 -6.98 5.45 -20.27
N TYR A 339 -7.65 6.30 -19.46
CA TYR A 339 -7.18 6.71 -18.15
C TYR A 339 -7.04 5.54 -17.15
N PHE A 340 -7.83 4.48 -17.29
CA PHE A 340 -7.68 3.28 -16.45
C PHE A 340 -6.77 2.22 -17.07
N VAL A 341 -6.85 2.00 -18.37
CA VAL A 341 -6.07 0.96 -19.04
C VAL A 341 -4.58 1.30 -19.11
N PHE A 342 -4.24 2.55 -19.39
CA PHE A 342 -2.84 2.97 -19.55
C PHE A 342 -2.01 2.76 -18.28
N PRO A 343 -2.40 3.26 -17.07
CA PRO A 343 -1.63 3.00 -15.84
C PRO A 343 -1.60 1.52 -15.49
N LEU A 344 -2.65 0.74 -15.80
CA LEU A 344 -2.67 -0.69 -15.56
C LEU A 344 -1.65 -1.42 -16.45
N LEU A 345 -1.56 -1.08 -17.73
CA LEU A 345 -0.57 -1.65 -18.65
C LEU A 345 0.87 -1.31 -18.22
N LEU A 346 1.10 -0.05 -17.81
CA LEU A 346 2.41 0.35 -17.25
C LEU A 346 2.74 -0.46 -16.00
N ALA A 347 1.79 -0.61 -15.08
CA ALA A 347 1.96 -1.40 -13.85
C ALA A 347 2.29 -2.86 -14.15
N MET A 348 1.62 -3.48 -15.13
CA MET A 348 1.93 -4.84 -15.58
C MET A 348 3.35 -4.94 -16.13
N GLY A 349 3.78 -3.95 -16.93
CA GLY A 349 5.15 -3.88 -17.45
C GLY A 349 6.18 -3.77 -16.33
N ILE A 350 5.97 -2.85 -15.37
CA ILE A 350 6.86 -2.65 -14.21
C ILE A 350 6.94 -3.92 -13.38
N TYR A 351 5.81 -4.55 -13.09
CA TYR A 351 5.77 -5.79 -12.30
C TYR A 351 6.63 -6.89 -12.92
N HIS A 352 6.48 -7.16 -14.22
CA HIS A 352 7.19 -8.26 -14.89
C HIS A 352 8.64 -7.95 -15.23
N VAL A 353 8.97 -6.69 -15.53
CA VAL A 353 10.31 -6.30 -16.00
C VAL A 353 11.21 -5.83 -14.85
N ILE A 354 10.65 -5.25 -13.80
CA ILE A 354 11.40 -4.61 -12.72
C ILE A 354 11.16 -5.32 -11.39
N GLU A 355 9.91 -5.36 -10.88
CA GLU A 355 9.60 -5.84 -9.54
C GLU A 355 10.00 -7.30 -9.35
N GLU A 356 9.47 -8.19 -10.20
CA GLU A 356 9.69 -9.63 -10.04
C GLU A 356 11.16 -10.04 -10.25
N PRO A 357 11.85 -9.58 -11.33
CA PRO A 357 13.27 -9.88 -11.54
C PRO A 357 14.18 -9.33 -10.45
N SER A 358 14.03 -8.06 -10.08
CA SER A 358 14.85 -7.40 -9.05
C SER A 358 14.72 -8.11 -7.70
N ARG A 359 13.49 -8.50 -7.33
CA ARG A 359 13.23 -9.26 -6.11
C ARG A 359 13.95 -10.61 -6.08
N LEU A 360 14.00 -11.31 -7.23
CA LEU A 360 14.71 -12.58 -7.35
C LEU A 360 16.22 -12.39 -7.23
N VAL A 361 16.79 -11.43 -7.94
CA VAL A 361 18.24 -11.13 -7.94
C VAL A 361 18.70 -10.72 -6.54
N ILE A 362 18.05 -9.75 -5.90
CA ILE A 362 18.45 -9.26 -4.57
C ILE A 362 18.41 -10.39 -3.54
N ARG A 363 17.36 -11.24 -3.58
CA ARG A 363 17.26 -12.38 -2.69
C ARG A 363 18.33 -13.44 -2.93
N GLN A 364 18.78 -13.64 -4.16
CA GLN A 364 19.86 -14.58 -4.46
C GLN A 364 21.19 -14.09 -3.93
N TRP A 365 21.49 -12.77 -4.09
CA TRP A 365 22.72 -12.17 -3.59
C TRP A 365 22.84 -12.18 -2.07
N CYS A 366 21.73 -12.07 -1.37
CA CYS A 366 21.67 -12.04 0.09
C CYS A 366 21.47 -13.39 0.75
N LYS A 367 21.32 -14.50 -0.02
CA LYS A 367 21.38 -15.84 0.58
C LYS A 367 22.81 -16.03 1.11
N PRO A 368 22.98 -16.45 2.39
CA PRO A 368 24.29 -16.82 2.87
C PRO A 368 24.82 -17.91 1.94
N LYS A 369 26.01 -17.70 1.35
CA LYS A 369 26.72 -18.75 0.62
C LYS A 369 26.84 -19.90 1.61
N LEU A 370 26.10 -20.98 1.39
CA LEU A 370 26.28 -22.21 2.15
C LEU A 370 27.78 -22.50 2.09
N ARG A 371 28.46 -22.49 3.25
CA ARG A 371 29.84 -22.97 3.31
C ARG A 371 29.82 -24.36 2.64
N ALA A 372 30.74 -24.54 1.69
CA ALA A 372 30.97 -25.85 1.10
C ALA A 372 31.02 -26.88 2.24
N PRO A 373 30.47 -28.08 2.04
CA PRO A 373 30.59 -29.13 3.07
C PRO A 373 32.06 -29.17 3.48
N VAL A 374 32.32 -29.04 4.78
CA VAL A 374 33.64 -29.32 5.33
C VAL A 374 33.93 -30.74 4.90
N GLU A 375 34.92 -30.96 4.04
CA GLU A 375 35.39 -32.28 3.66
C GLU A 375 35.58 -33.07 4.96
N ALA A 376 34.89 -34.18 5.05
CA ALA A 376 35.00 -35.05 6.20
C ALA A 376 36.48 -35.44 6.32
N ILE A 377 37.10 -35.10 7.45
CA ILE A 377 38.45 -35.53 7.78
C ILE A 377 38.43 -37.08 7.68
N PRO A 378 39.27 -37.68 6.82
CA PRO A 378 39.34 -39.17 6.76
C PRO A 378 39.69 -39.72 8.16
N ALA A 379 38.94 -40.71 8.58
CA ALA A 379 39.20 -41.41 9.83
C ALA A 379 40.65 -41.92 9.82
N PRO A 380 41.36 -41.82 10.96
CA PRO A 380 42.71 -42.38 11.04
C PRO A 380 42.64 -43.93 10.87
N ASP A 381 43.47 -44.48 9.97
CA ASP A 381 43.64 -45.90 9.81
C ASP A 381 44.07 -46.49 11.17
N ASN A 382 43.26 -47.40 11.68
CA ASN A 382 43.63 -48.18 12.85
C ASN A 382 44.60 -49.30 12.43
N PRO A 383 45.68 -49.56 13.22
CA PRO A 383 46.71 -50.55 12.91
C PRO A 383 46.20 -51.98 13.00
#